data_7af6e0eede989701e66747ad3b26e318
#
_entry.id   7af6e0eede989701e66747ad3b26e318
#
_cell.length_a   1.000
_cell.length_b   1.000
_cell.length_c   1.000
_cell.angle_alpha   90.00
_cell.angle_beta   90.00
_cell.angle_gamma   90.00
#
_symmetry.space_group_name_H-M   'P 1'
#
loop_
_entity.id
_entity.type
_entity.pdbx_description
1 polymer ?
#
loop_
_entity_poly.entity_id
_entity_poly.type
_entity_poly.pdbx_seq_one_letter_code
_entity_poly.pdbx_strand_id
1 'polypeptide(L)'
;MKQIRDENGNVTENKDPVLVKKTISKETSDIIKDYMLGVVEEGTGASAAVEGYAVGGKTGTAEKLPRGNGKYLVSFIGYAPQENPQVMVYVVIDEPNSAVQANSGYATQLASQIMTDIFPYLGVEKKDGASDTTGTTAEETTTQTAQE
;
A
#
# COMPACT_ATOMS: atom_id res chain seq x y z
N MET A 1 -4.81 -0.56 -17.74
CA MET A 1 -4.03 0.48 -18.45
C MET A 1 -5.04 1.44 -19.09
N LYS A 2 -4.96 2.73 -18.75
CA LYS A 2 -5.92 3.74 -19.24
C LYS A 2 -5.45 4.41 -20.55
N GLN A 3 -4.17 4.68 -20.65
CA GLN A 3 -3.57 5.37 -21.78
C GLN A 3 -2.21 4.77 -22.14
N ILE A 4 -1.88 4.76 -23.42
CA ILE A 4 -0.53 4.56 -23.94
C ILE A 4 -0.08 5.91 -24.50
N ARG A 5 1.14 6.34 -24.19
CA ARG A 5 1.74 7.57 -24.68
C ARG A 5 3.05 7.25 -25.41
N ASP A 6 3.36 8.05 -26.41
CA ASP A 6 4.65 8.00 -27.09
C ASP A 6 5.76 8.71 -26.29
N GLU A 7 6.97 8.73 -26.84
CA GLU A 7 8.12 9.40 -26.25
C GLU A 7 7.98 10.92 -26.08
N ASN A 8 7.06 11.54 -26.84
CA ASN A 8 6.75 12.95 -26.80
C ASN A 8 5.58 13.27 -25.86
N GLY A 9 5.02 12.26 -25.18
CA GLY A 9 3.91 12.39 -24.26
C GLY A 9 2.52 12.43 -24.91
N ASN A 10 2.41 12.27 -26.25
CA ASN A 10 1.13 12.24 -26.95
C ASN A 10 0.40 10.93 -26.68
N VAL A 11 -0.90 11.00 -26.47
CA VAL A 11 -1.74 9.80 -26.27
C VAL A 11 -1.89 9.08 -27.62
N THR A 12 -1.31 7.89 -27.73
CA THR A 12 -1.41 7.02 -28.90
C THR A 12 -2.58 6.07 -28.81
N GLU A 13 -3.00 5.69 -27.60
CA GLU A 13 -4.15 4.85 -27.36
C GLU A 13 -4.84 5.24 -26.05
N ASN A 14 -6.16 5.35 -26.07
CA ASN A 14 -6.99 5.56 -24.87
C ASN A 14 -7.90 4.36 -24.70
N LYS A 15 -7.84 3.71 -23.54
CA LYS A 15 -8.66 2.53 -23.22
C LYS A 15 -9.59 2.87 -22.06
N ASP A 16 -10.87 2.99 -22.36
CA ASP A 16 -11.87 3.11 -21.31
C ASP A 16 -12.11 1.74 -20.65
N PRO A 17 -12.33 1.70 -19.33
CA PRO A 17 -12.67 0.47 -18.64
C PRO A 17 -13.96 -0.13 -19.19
N VAL A 18 -13.93 -1.42 -19.54
CA VAL A 18 -15.11 -2.15 -19.96
C VAL A 18 -15.57 -3.05 -18.82
N LEU A 19 -16.79 -2.82 -18.31
CA LEU A 19 -17.41 -3.69 -17.32
C LEU A 19 -17.82 -5.01 -17.98
N VAL A 20 -17.07 -6.06 -17.70
CA VAL A 20 -17.34 -7.40 -18.24
C VAL A 20 -18.43 -8.11 -17.41
N LYS A 21 -18.29 -8.08 -16.07
CA LYS A 21 -19.23 -8.74 -15.16
C LYS A 21 -19.08 -8.19 -13.73
N LYS A 22 -20.21 -8.04 -13.03
CA LYS A 22 -20.23 -7.85 -11.58
C LYS A 22 -20.27 -9.23 -10.92
N THR A 23 -19.21 -9.62 -10.21
CA THR A 23 -19.04 -10.99 -9.66
C THR A 23 -19.47 -11.12 -8.21
N ILE A 24 -19.41 -10.04 -7.42
CA ILE A 24 -19.85 -9.97 -6.02
C ILE A 24 -20.71 -8.73 -5.79
N SER A 25 -21.52 -8.75 -4.73
CA SER A 25 -22.26 -7.57 -4.31
C SER A 25 -21.36 -6.52 -3.64
N LYS A 26 -21.86 -5.30 -3.49
CA LYS A 26 -21.13 -4.25 -2.76
C LYS A 26 -20.98 -4.62 -1.28
N GLU A 27 -22.03 -5.15 -0.68
CA GLU A 27 -22.07 -5.57 0.73
C GLU A 27 -21.00 -6.65 1.01
N THR A 28 -20.89 -7.64 0.12
CA THR A 28 -19.84 -8.68 0.22
C THR A 28 -18.44 -8.05 0.12
N SER A 29 -18.26 -7.11 -0.79
CA SER A 29 -16.99 -6.41 -0.97
C SER A 29 -16.62 -5.60 0.28
N ASP A 30 -17.58 -4.92 0.89
CA ASP A 30 -17.36 -4.10 2.09
C ASP A 30 -16.98 -5.00 3.29
N ILE A 31 -17.68 -6.11 3.50
CA ILE A 31 -17.34 -7.10 4.55
C ILE A 31 -15.92 -7.64 4.37
N ILE A 32 -15.52 -7.95 3.13
CA ILE A 32 -14.16 -8.44 2.85
C ILE A 32 -13.11 -7.35 3.17
N LYS A 33 -13.39 -6.08 2.88
CA LYS A 33 -12.49 -4.97 3.23
C LYS A 33 -12.27 -4.88 4.75
N ASP A 34 -13.32 -5.09 5.55
CA ASP A 34 -13.21 -5.09 7.01
C ASP A 34 -12.34 -6.26 7.51
N TYR A 35 -12.51 -7.45 6.94
CA TYR A 35 -11.63 -8.58 7.25
C TYR A 35 -10.17 -8.32 6.85
N MET A 36 -9.93 -7.66 5.71
CA MET A 36 -8.60 -7.32 5.26
C MET A 36 -7.92 -6.24 6.13
N LEU A 37 -8.70 -5.33 6.72
CA LEU A 37 -8.22 -4.42 7.76
C LEU A 37 -7.76 -5.21 9.00
N GLY A 38 -8.60 -6.12 9.50
CA GLY A 38 -8.26 -6.98 10.64
C GLY A 38 -7.00 -7.82 10.44
N VAL A 39 -6.70 -8.24 9.20
CA VAL A 39 -5.43 -8.94 8.88
C VAL A 39 -4.22 -8.07 9.18
N VAL A 40 -4.31 -6.75 8.97
CA VAL A 40 -3.20 -5.81 9.21
C VAL A 40 -3.22 -5.30 10.65
N GLU A 41 -4.38 -5.10 11.27
CA GLU A 41 -4.45 -4.59 12.64
C GLU A 41 -4.11 -5.66 13.70
N GLU A 42 -4.55 -6.91 13.49
CA GLU A 42 -4.48 -7.98 14.51
C GLU A 42 -3.94 -9.31 13.97
N GLY A 43 -3.74 -9.43 12.66
CA GLY A 43 -3.44 -10.70 12.01
C GLY A 43 -2.02 -10.84 11.49
N THR A 44 -1.86 -11.75 10.52
CA THR A 44 -0.56 -12.11 9.90
C THR A 44 0.06 -10.97 9.08
N GLY A 45 -0.71 -9.92 8.79
CA GLY A 45 -0.27 -8.73 8.07
C GLY A 45 0.19 -7.59 8.97
N ALA A 46 0.30 -7.76 10.29
CA ALA A 46 0.54 -6.66 11.24
C ALA A 46 1.80 -5.83 10.93
N SER A 47 2.86 -6.44 10.40
CA SER A 47 4.06 -5.72 9.97
C SER A 47 3.90 -4.93 8.67
N ALA A 48 2.72 -4.95 8.04
CA ALA A 48 2.38 -4.06 6.93
C ALA A 48 1.64 -2.80 7.37
N ALA A 49 1.38 -2.61 8.66
CA ALA A 49 0.75 -1.40 9.18
C ALA A 49 1.59 -0.15 8.86
N VAL A 50 0.91 0.95 8.57
CA VAL A 50 1.51 2.27 8.35
C VAL A 50 0.85 3.24 9.31
N GLU A 51 1.67 3.94 10.09
CA GLU A 51 1.17 4.87 11.10
C GLU A 51 0.31 5.98 10.47
N GLY A 52 -0.85 6.20 11.05
CA GLY A 52 -1.80 7.21 10.59
C GLY A 52 -2.65 6.78 9.38
N TYR A 53 -2.53 5.54 8.88
CA TYR A 53 -3.31 5.08 7.73
C TYR A 53 -4.10 3.80 8.03
N ALA A 54 -5.29 3.69 7.44
CA ALA A 54 -6.07 2.45 7.46
C ALA A 54 -5.65 1.57 6.28
N VAL A 55 -4.79 0.59 6.54
CA VAL A 55 -4.31 -0.35 5.54
C VAL A 55 -5.08 -1.66 5.64
N GLY A 56 -5.72 -2.06 4.55
CA GLY A 56 -6.25 -3.40 4.39
C GLY A 56 -5.32 -4.27 3.55
N GLY A 57 -5.23 -5.58 3.82
CA GLY A 57 -4.35 -6.41 3.01
C GLY A 57 -4.43 -7.90 3.31
N LYS A 58 -3.64 -8.69 2.54
CA LYS A 58 -3.54 -10.13 2.70
C LYS A 58 -2.14 -10.64 2.39
N THR A 59 -1.63 -11.48 3.27
CA THR A 59 -0.37 -12.22 3.08
C THR A 59 -0.58 -13.44 2.17
N GLY A 60 0.48 -13.82 1.47
CA GLY A 60 0.56 -15.07 0.71
C GLY A 60 1.85 -15.81 1.00
N THR A 61 1.77 -17.13 1.08
CA THR A 61 2.93 -18.03 1.18
C THR A 61 2.65 -19.26 0.34
N ALA A 62 3.42 -19.42 -0.73
CA ALA A 62 3.26 -20.52 -1.67
C ALA A 62 4.54 -21.35 -1.75
N GLU A 63 4.47 -22.63 -1.45
CA GLU A 63 5.57 -23.55 -1.66
C GLU A 63 5.72 -23.87 -3.15
N LYS A 64 6.95 -23.76 -3.66
CA LYS A 64 7.27 -24.07 -5.06
C LYS A 64 7.29 -25.57 -5.31
N LEU A 65 7.05 -25.95 -6.55
CA LEU A 65 7.11 -27.36 -6.97
C LEU A 65 8.57 -27.78 -7.29
N PRO A 66 8.94 -29.05 -6.99
CA PRO A 66 8.15 -30.04 -6.24
C PRO A 66 8.08 -29.67 -4.76
N ARG A 67 6.96 -29.94 -4.10
CA ARG A 67 6.78 -29.65 -2.67
C ARG A 67 7.80 -30.42 -1.82
N GLY A 68 8.16 -29.84 -0.66
CA GLY A 68 9.17 -30.39 0.23
C GLY A 68 10.61 -29.97 -0.14
N ASN A 69 10.77 -29.07 -1.12
CA ASN A 69 12.09 -28.54 -1.50
C ASN A 69 12.57 -27.34 -0.65
N GLY A 70 11.74 -26.87 0.29
CA GLY A 70 12.04 -25.73 1.14
C GLY A 70 12.01 -24.36 0.43
N LYS A 71 11.57 -24.31 -0.82
CA LYS A 71 11.52 -23.09 -1.62
C LYS A 71 10.13 -22.49 -1.64
N TYR A 72 10.04 -21.19 -1.35
CA TYR A 72 8.78 -20.48 -1.23
C TYR A 72 8.77 -19.18 -2.03
N LEU A 73 7.58 -18.82 -2.46
CA LEU A 73 7.22 -17.49 -2.88
C LEU A 73 6.35 -16.88 -1.78
N VAL A 74 6.78 -15.74 -1.22
CA VAL A 74 6.02 -15.00 -0.22
C VAL A 74 5.54 -13.68 -0.78
N SER A 75 4.36 -13.24 -0.36
CA SER A 75 3.79 -12.03 -0.90
C SER A 75 2.91 -11.31 0.11
N PHE A 76 2.66 -10.05 -0.16
CA PHE A 76 1.64 -9.24 0.49
C PHE A 76 0.99 -8.32 -0.54
N ILE A 77 -0.34 -8.29 -0.55
CA ILE A 77 -1.11 -7.28 -1.26
C ILE A 77 -1.81 -6.41 -0.23
N GLY A 78 -1.59 -5.10 -0.30
CA GLY A 78 -2.20 -4.12 0.59
C GLY A 78 -2.74 -2.93 -0.16
N TYR A 79 -3.67 -2.21 0.44
CA TYR A 79 -4.28 -1.01 -0.12
C TYR A 79 -4.68 -0.03 0.99
N ALA A 80 -4.77 1.24 0.64
CA ALA A 80 -5.21 2.31 1.52
C ALA A 80 -5.91 3.44 0.73
N PRO A 81 -6.80 4.23 1.40
CA PRO A 81 -7.48 3.93 2.66
C PRO A 81 -8.36 2.67 2.54
N GLN A 82 -8.60 1.99 3.67
CA GLN A 82 -9.39 0.75 3.65
C GLN A 82 -10.83 0.97 3.15
N GLU A 83 -11.49 2.05 3.56
CA GLU A 83 -12.88 2.33 3.16
C GLU A 83 -13.01 2.70 1.68
N ASN A 84 -12.09 3.56 1.20
CA ASN A 84 -12.06 4.08 -0.17
C ASN A 84 -10.68 3.88 -0.80
N PRO A 85 -10.33 2.68 -1.28
CA PRO A 85 -9.00 2.37 -1.77
C PRO A 85 -8.55 3.28 -2.92
N GLN A 86 -7.45 4.00 -2.73
CA GLN A 86 -6.84 4.90 -3.70
C GLN A 86 -5.54 4.33 -4.27
N VAL A 87 -4.80 3.60 -3.44
CA VAL A 87 -3.51 3.00 -3.79
C VAL A 87 -3.50 1.54 -3.39
N MET A 88 -2.93 0.71 -4.25
CA MET A 88 -2.67 -0.70 -3.99
C MET A 88 -1.20 -1.01 -4.21
N VAL A 89 -0.58 -1.72 -3.26
CA VAL A 89 0.79 -2.21 -3.33
C VAL A 89 0.79 -3.73 -3.29
N TYR A 90 1.46 -4.36 -4.24
CA TYR A 90 1.65 -5.80 -4.27
C TYR A 90 3.14 -6.13 -4.29
N VAL A 91 3.62 -6.74 -3.21
CA VAL A 91 5.00 -7.19 -3.05
C VAL A 91 5.05 -8.71 -3.18
N VAL A 92 5.94 -9.17 -4.03
CA VAL A 92 6.22 -10.60 -4.24
C VAL A 92 7.72 -10.82 -4.11
N ILE A 93 8.11 -11.78 -3.27
CA ILE A 93 9.51 -12.17 -3.09
C ILE A 93 9.62 -13.66 -3.41
N ASP A 94 10.35 -13.98 -4.47
CA ASP A 94 10.60 -15.34 -4.89
C ASP A 94 11.90 -15.86 -4.26
N GLU A 95 11.82 -16.99 -3.58
CA GLU A 95 12.93 -17.63 -2.88
C GLU A 95 13.74 -16.65 -2.00
N PRO A 96 13.12 -16.05 -0.96
CA PRO A 96 13.84 -15.11 -0.10
C PRO A 96 15.14 -15.75 0.43
N ASN A 97 16.24 -14.99 0.37
CA ASN A 97 17.54 -15.45 0.87
C ASN A 97 17.56 -15.45 2.41
N SER A 98 16.90 -16.43 2.99
CA SER A 98 16.70 -16.59 4.44
C SER A 98 16.60 -18.06 4.82
N ALA A 99 16.99 -18.39 6.06
CA ALA A 99 16.84 -19.73 6.62
C ALA A 99 15.37 -20.19 6.70
N VAL A 100 14.42 -19.24 6.81
CA VAL A 100 12.98 -19.52 6.84
C VAL A 100 12.32 -18.81 5.67
N GLN A 101 12.29 -19.45 4.51
CA GLN A 101 11.68 -18.86 3.30
C GLN A 101 10.17 -18.68 3.41
N ALA A 102 9.47 -19.54 4.15
CA ALA A 102 8.01 -19.51 4.31
C ALA A 102 7.51 -18.37 5.24
N ASN A 103 8.22 -17.24 5.29
CA ASN A 103 7.88 -16.11 6.14
C ASN A 103 7.40 -14.91 5.31
N SER A 104 6.07 -14.71 5.23
CA SER A 104 5.47 -13.55 4.56
C SER A 104 5.79 -12.20 5.22
N GLY A 105 6.38 -12.19 6.42
CA GLY A 105 6.85 -10.99 7.12
C GLY A 105 7.84 -10.16 6.29
N TYR A 106 8.63 -10.78 5.44
CA TYR A 106 9.52 -10.05 4.52
C TYR A 106 8.75 -9.17 3.53
N ALA A 107 7.68 -9.71 2.97
CA ALA A 107 6.84 -8.97 2.02
C ALA A 107 6.01 -7.88 2.71
N THR A 108 5.49 -8.14 3.93
CA THR A 108 4.71 -7.15 4.69
C THR A 108 5.58 -5.98 5.15
N GLN A 109 6.78 -6.22 5.66
CA GLN A 109 7.72 -5.17 6.07
C GLN A 109 8.14 -4.29 4.89
N LEU A 110 8.48 -4.90 3.76
CA LEU A 110 8.83 -4.14 2.55
C LEU A 110 7.64 -3.33 2.05
N ALA A 111 6.43 -3.89 2.07
CA ALA A 111 5.22 -3.17 1.69
C ALA A 111 4.96 -1.98 2.62
N SER A 112 5.15 -2.14 3.95
CA SER A 112 5.02 -1.06 4.93
C SER A 112 5.98 0.10 4.62
N GLN A 113 7.25 -0.20 4.33
CA GLN A 113 8.24 0.83 3.96
C GLN A 113 7.83 1.58 2.69
N ILE A 114 7.47 0.85 1.64
CA ILE A 114 7.00 1.46 0.38
C ILE A 114 5.78 2.34 0.63
N MET A 115 4.78 1.84 1.35
CA MET A 115 3.54 2.58 1.63
C MET A 115 3.79 3.82 2.49
N THR A 116 4.70 3.75 3.47
CA THR A 116 5.10 4.88 4.31
C THR A 116 5.65 6.03 3.46
N ASP A 117 6.46 5.72 2.46
CA ASP A 117 7.07 6.72 1.59
C ASP A 117 6.08 7.30 0.56
N ILE A 118 5.24 6.44 -0.05
CA ILE A 118 4.40 6.86 -1.17
C ILE A 118 3.06 7.48 -0.75
N PHE A 119 2.49 7.11 0.40
CA PHE A 119 1.17 7.61 0.80
C PHE A 119 1.12 9.14 0.97
N PRO A 120 2.07 9.79 1.66
CA PRO A 120 2.11 11.25 1.73
C PRO A 120 2.30 11.90 0.34
N TYR A 121 3.18 11.32 -0.49
CA TYR A 121 3.44 11.81 -1.84
C TYR A 121 2.20 11.73 -2.76
N LEU A 122 1.40 10.69 -2.61
CA LEU A 122 0.18 10.48 -3.39
C LEU A 122 -1.06 11.13 -2.78
N GLY A 123 -0.94 11.78 -1.62
CA GLY A 123 -2.05 12.41 -0.92
C GLY A 123 -3.11 11.42 -0.43
N VAL A 124 -2.68 10.22 -0.01
CA VAL A 124 -3.59 9.22 0.57
C VAL A 124 -4.17 9.75 1.87
N GLU A 125 -5.48 9.61 2.07
CA GLU A 125 -6.16 10.08 3.27
C GLU A 125 -5.71 9.31 4.53
N LYS A 126 -5.41 10.07 5.59
CA LYS A 126 -5.10 9.50 6.92
C LYS A 126 -6.38 9.09 7.65
N LYS A 127 -6.25 8.20 8.64
CA LYS A 127 -7.33 7.91 9.60
C LYS A 127 -7.72 9.21 10.31
N ASP A 128 -9.03 9.38 10.60
CA ASP A 128 -9.51 10.50 11.38
C ASP A 128 -8.76 10.61 12.72
N GLY A 129 -8.22 11.81 12.99
CA GLY A 129 -7.44 12.10 14.19
C GLY A 129 -5.92 11.95 14.08
N ALA A 130 -5.38 11.48 12.95
CA ALA A 130 -3.95 11.46 12.71
C ALA A 130 -3.46 12.84 12.22
N SER A 131 -2.79 13.61 13.08
CA SER A 131 -2.23 14.93 12.73
C SER A 131 -0.92 14.78 11.96
N ASP A 132 -0.71 15.66 10.96
CA ASP A 132 0.60 15.82 10.32
C ASP A 132 1.60 16.44 11.29
N THR A 133 2.55 15.65 11.78
CA THR A 133 3.67 16.13 12.60
C THR A 133 4.88 16.56 11.75
N THR A 134 4.71 16.82 10.48
CA THR A 134 5.74 17.48 9.66
C THR A 134 5.53 19.00 9.65
N GLY A 135 5.84 19.65 10.80
CA GLY A 135 5.93 21.10 10.88
C GLY A 135 7.12 21.61 10.07
N THR A 136 6.83 22.24 8.95
CA THR A 136 7.79 23.15 8.30
C THR A 136 8.01 24.33 9.23
N THR A 137 9.16 24.38 9.89
CA THR A 137 9.62 25.59 10.61
C THR A 137 10.04 26.61 9.56
N ALA A 138 9.11 27.47 9.16
CA ALA A 138 9.47 28.70 8.47
C ALA A 138 9.97 29.69 9.54
N GLU A 139 11.26 29.96 9.56
CA GLU A 139 11.86 31.09 10.30
C GLU A 139 11.35 32.40 9.71
N GLU A 140 10.40 33.05 10.40
CA GLU A 140 10.11 34.45 10.19
C GLU A 140 11.25 35.30 10.79
N THR A 141 12.12 35.78 9.94
CA THR A 141 13.10 36.80 10.28
C THR A 141 12.38 38.14 10.41
N THR A 142 12.02 38.52 11.63
CA THR A 142 11.49 39.87 11.93
C THR A 142 12.65 40.86 11.95
N THR A 143 12.78 41.66 10.91
CA THR A 143 13.66 42.83 10.88
C THR A 143 13.00 43.94 11.70
N GLN A 144 13.47 44.19 12.92
CA GLN A 144 13.14 45.42 13.65
C GLN A 144 13.99 46.55 13.12
N THR A 145 13.34 47.51 12.45
CA THR A 145 13.90 48.82 12.12
C THR A 145 13.78 49.71 13.35
N ALA A 146 14.93 50.15 13.87
CA ALA A 146 14.98 51.19 14.87
C ALA A 146 14.73 52.55 14.20
N GLN A 147 13.86 53.37 14.78
CA GLN A 147 13.83 54.81 14.62
C GLN A 147 13.87 55.46 16.00
N GLU A 148 14.85 56.32 16.12
CA GLU A 148 15.02 57.48 17.02
C GLU A 148 14.17 57.59 18.30
#